data_5639b3445e38c51b5d5033418fd6fb7e
#
_entry.id   5639b3445e38c51b5d5033418fd6fb7e
#
_cell.length_a   1.000
_cell.length_b   1.000
_cell.length_c   1.000
_cell.angle_alpha   90.00
_cell.angle_beta   90.00
_cell.angle_gamma   90.00
#
_symmetry.space_group_name_H-M   'P 1'
#
loop_
_entity.id
_entity.type
_entity.pdbx_description
1 polymer ?
#
loop_
_entity_poly.entity_id
_entity_poly.type
_entity_poly.pdbx_seq_one_letter_code
_entity_poly.pdbx_strand_id
1 'polypeptide(L)'
;METPLYKFEPQDYDTVYEPSEDSFLLLDALEDELEAIKARKPVLCVEIGPGSGVLIVALEKHLPAGTTHFVGCDINPNACRMTQKTCLLNGSTVDVVNMDLLAGMRPGCVDLLVFNPPYVPTQPTVDSLEEHIEDFHLSGEDQSLVHAWAGGVDGRIVTDRVLADLHRILSPDGMFYLLLLKENKPVEVLKQLERTNFRGSIIKERRIRGEHLYVLRIER
;
A
#
# COMPACT_ATOMS: atom_id res chain seq x y z
N MET A 1 -13.20 -11.27 -1.88
CA MET A 1 -12.12 -12.10 -2.48
C MET A 1 -11.64 -13.12 -1.44
N GLU A 2 -11.31 -14.34 -1.88
CA GLU A 2 -10.74 -15.33 -0.96
C GLU A 2 -9.36 -14.84 -0.48
N THR A 3 -9.14 -14.90 0.84
CA THR A 3 -7.84 -14.53 1.42
C THR A 3 -6.79 -15.57 1.02
N PRO A 4 -5.66 -15.17 0.41
CA PRO A 4 -4.58 -16.09 0.09
C PRO A 4 -4.00 -16.76 1.33
N LEU A 5 -3.45 -17.96 1.15
CA LEU A 5 -2.70 -18.64 2.20
C LEU A 5 -1.41 -17.86 2.50
N TYR A 6 -1.20 -17.51 3.75
CA TYR A 6 0.04 -16.92 4.23
C TYR A 6 0.50 -17.62 5.51
N LYS A 7 1.78 -17.61 5.77
CA LYS A 7 2.34 -18.27 6.95
C LYS A 7 3.50 -17.47 7.51
N PHE A 8 3.33 -16.94 8.70
CA PHE A 8 4.39 -16.32 9.49
C PHE A 8 5.14 -17.36 10.29
N GLU A 9 6.45 -17.29 10.29
CA GLU A 9 7.32 -17.96 11.25
C GLU A 9 7.61 -16.98 12.41
N PRO A 10 8.04 -17.44 13.60
CA PRO A 10 8.25 -16.55 14.74
C PRO A 10 9.09 -15.31 14.47
N GLN A 11 10.15 -15.42 13.67
CA GLN A 11 11.03 -14.31 13.32
C GLN A 11 10.40 -13.31 12.32
N ASP A 12 9.35 -13.69 11.60
CA ASP A 12 8.68 -12.80 10.65
C ASP A 12 7.90 -11.72 11.41
N TYR A 13 7.38 -12.02 12.61
CA TYR A 13 6.63 -11.08 13.45
C TYR A 13 7.44 -9.89 13.96
N ASP A 14 8.77 -10.04 14.01
CA ASP A 14 9.67 -8.97 14.48
C ASP A 14 9.98 -7.96 13.37
N THR A 15 9.72 -8.32 12.11
CA THR A 15 10.18 -7.54 10.97
C THR A 15 9.13 -7.22 9.92
N VAL A 16 7.99 -7.93 9.91
CA VAL A 16 6.92 -7.77 8.92
C VAL A 16 5.58 -7.60 9.62
N TYR A 17 4.80 -6.63 9.17
CA TYR A 17 3.44 -6.41 9.67
C TYR A 17 2.53 -7.59 9.34
N GLU A 18 1.92 -8.17 10.37
CA GLU A 18 0.91 -9.22 10.18
C GLU A 18 -0.40 -8.60 9.65
N PRO A 19 -1.05 -9.18 8.60
CA PRO A 19 -2.33 -8.68 8.13
C PRO A 19 -3.36 -8.54 9.25
N SER A 20 -3.97 -7.38 9.35
CA SER A 20 -4.93 -7.07 10.40
C SER A 20 -6.20 -6.45 9.80
N GLU A 21 -7.04 -5.83 10.62
CA GLU A 21 -8.33 -5.25 10.22
C GLU A 21 -8.23 -4.23 9.07
N ASP A 22 -7.13 -3.51 9.00
CA ASP A 22 -6.81 -2.57 7.92
C ASP A 22 -6.59 -3.28 6.58
N SER A 23 -5.76 -4.33 6.59
CA SER A 23 -5.49 -5.16 5.42
C SER A 23 -6.77 -5.82 4.90
N PHE A 24 -7.59 -6.36 5.82
CA PHE A 24 -8.86 -6.99 5.44
C PHE A 24 -9.91 -5.97 5.01
N LEU A 25 -9.93 -4.73 5.56
CA LEU A 25 -10.79 -3.67 5.06
C LEU A 25 -10.44 -3.30 3.61
N LEU A 26 -9.15 -3.16 3.31
CA LEU A 26 -8.70 -2.87 1.94
C LEU A 26 -9.01 -4.03 0.99
N LEU A 27 -8.85 -5.29 1.43
CA LEU A 27 -9.24 -6.47 0.67
C LEU A 27 -10.75 -6.47 0.34
N ASP A 28 -11.59 -6.17 1.32
CA ASP A 28 -13.05 -6.07 1.14
C ASP A 28 -13.44 -4.92 0.20
N ALA A 29 -12.72 -3.80 0.24
CA ALA A 29 -12.95 -2.68 -0.66
C ALA A 29 -12.57 -3.03 -2.11
N LEU A 30 -11.43 -3.70 -2.30
CA LEU A 30 -11.00 -4.18 -3.61
C LEU A 30 -11.94 -5.26 -4.17
N GLU A 31 -12.56 -6.08 -3.33
CA GLU A 31 -13.58 -7.03 -3.73
C GLU A 31 -14.84 -6.33 -4.25
N ASP A 32 -15.35 -5.33 -3.52
CA ASP A 32 -16.51 -4.55 -3.95
C ASP A 32 -16.26 -3.83 -5.29
N GLU A 33 -15.02 -3.41 -5.54
CA GLU A 33 -14.58 -2.71 -6.74
C GLU A 33 -14.12 -3.64 -7.89
N LEU A 34 -14.11 -4.95 -7.68
CA LEU A 34 -13.47 -5.92 -8.59
C LEU A 34 -14.00 -5.84 -10.03
N GLU A 35 -15.31 -5.65 -10.22
CA GLU A 35 -15.90 -5.52 -11.56
C GLU A 35 -15.51 -4.21 -12.24
N ALA A 36 -15.39 -3.11 -11.47
CA ALA A 36 -14.88 -1.82 -11.97
C ALA A 36 -13.41 -1.93 -12.37
N ILE A 37 -12.59 -2.61 -11.57
CA ILE A 37 -11.19 -2.88 -11.86
C ILE A 37 -11.06 -3.71 -13.14
N LYS A 38 -11.81 -4.82 -13.27
CA LYS A 38 -11.82 -5.66 -14.48
C LYS A 38 -12.23 -4.89 -15.74
N ALA A 39 -13.20 -3.99 -15.61
CA ALA A 39 -13.67 -3.18 -16.75
C ALA A 39 -12.58 -2.23 -17.28
N ARG A 40 -11.66 -1.78 -16.43
CA ARG A 40 -10.49 -0.94 -16.82
C ARG A 40 -9.38 -1.73 -17.51
N LYS A 41 -9.37 -3.06 -17.37
CA LYS A 41 -8.35 -3.95 -17.96
C LYS A 41 -6.92 -3.51 -17.64
N PRO A 42 -6.54 -3.37 -16.37
CA PRO A 42 -5.20 -2.89 -16.00
C PRO A 42 -4.14 -3.82 -16.58
N VAL A 43 -3.10 -3.24 -17.17
CA VAL A 43 -1.93 -3.97 -17.69
C VAL A 43 -0.87 -4.13 -16.60
N LEU A 44 -0.71 -3.12 -15.75
CA LEU A 44 0.22 -3.16 -14.62
C LEU A 44 -0.50 -2.80 -13.31
N CYS A 45 -0.52 -3.75 -12.39
CA CYS A 45 -0.96 -3.58 -11.01
C CYS A 45 0.26 -3.52 -10.09
N VAL A 46 0.34 -2.50 -9.26
CA VAL A 46 1.43 -2.33 -8.28
C VAL A 46 0.86 -2.17 -6.88
N GLU A 47 1.40 -2.92 -5.92
CA GLU A 47 1.18 -2.67 -4.49
C GLU A 47 2.46 -2.11 -3.88
N ILE A 48 2.33 -0.96 -3.19
CA ILE A 48 3.39 -0.38 -2.37
C ILE A 48 3.29 -0.99 -0.98
N GLY A 49 4.41 -1.49 -0.46
CA GLY A 49 4.47 -2.08 0.88
C GLY A 49 3.57 -3.32 1.02
N PRO A 50 3.70 -4.36 0.18
CA PRO A 50 2.84 -5.54 0.23
C PRO A 50 2.96 -6.33 1.55
N GLY A 51 4.04 -6.14 2.30
CA GLY A 51 4.27 -6.78 3.58
C GLY A 51 4.12 -8.31 3.49
N SER A 52 2.96 -8.81 3.90
CA SER A 52 2.61 -10.23 3.80
C SER A 52 2.31 -10.71 2.37
N GLY A 53 2.01 -9.80 1.43
CA GLY A 53 1.61 -10.10 0.06
C GLY A 53 0.14 -10.50 -0.13
N VAL A 54 -0.68 -10.44 0.92
CA VAL A 54 -2.08 -10.91 0.88
C VAL A 54 -2.91 -10.15 -0.16
N LEU A 55 -2.79 -8.82 -0.26
CA LEU A 55 -3.62 -8.02 -1.17
C LEU A 55 -3.25 -8.27 -2.63
N ILE A 56 -1.96 -8.18 -2.99
CA ILE A 56 -1.52 -8.33 -4.38
C ILE A 56 -1.77 -9.75 -4.92
N VAL A 57 -1.57 -10.77 -4.09
CA VAL A 57 -1.86 -12.17 -4.47
C VAL A 57 -3.36 -12.39 -4.61
N ALA A 58 -4.20 -11.78 -3.76
CA ALA A 58 -5.65 -11.84 -3.91
C ALA A 58 -6.10 -11.19 -5.22
N LEU A 59 -5.56 -10.02 -5.57
CA LEU A 59 -5.86 -9.35 -6.85
C LEU A 59 -5.45 -10.20 -8.04
N GLU A 60 -4.25 -10.78 -8.03
CA GLU A 60 -3.79 -11.65 -9.11
C GLU A 60 -4.74 -12.84 -9.33
N LYS A 61 -5.22 -13.48 -8.27
CA LYS A 61 -6.13 -14.62 -8.36
C LYS A 61 -7.51 -14.27 -8.89
N HIS A 62 -7.95 -13.02 -8.79
CA HIS A 62 -9.31 -12.62 -9.14
C HIS A 62 -9.40 -11.74 -10.39
N LEU A 63 -8.26 -11.25 -10.89
CA LEU A 63 -8.20 -10.60 -12.21
C LEU A 63 -7.95 -11.63 -13.32
N PRO A 64 -8.34 -11.33 -14.57
CA PRO A 64 -8.18 -12.28 -15.68
C PRO A 64 -6.73 -12.68 -15.88
N ALA A 65 -6.46 -13.99 -15.91
CA ALA A 65 -5.11 -14.53 -16.06
C ALA A 65 -4.43 -14.05 -17.35
N GLY A 66 -3.15 -13.68 -17.25
CA GLY A 66 -2.30 -13.31 -18.39
C GLY A 66 -2.60 -11.93 -19.00
N THR A 67 -3.46 -11.12 -18.40
CA THR A 67 -3.77 -9.77 -18.88
C THR A 67 -3.11 -8.67 -18.06
N THR A 68 -2.81 -8.94 -16.81
CA THR A 68 -2.25 -7.98 -15.86
C THR A 68 -0.93 -8.50 -15.33
N HIS A 69 0.10 -7.67 -15.29
CA HIS A 69 1.32 -7.91 -14.56
C HIS A 69 1.18 -7.35 -13.13
N PHE A 70 1.65 -8.11 -12.16
CA PHE A 70 1.55 -7.75 -10.73
C PHE A 70 2.94 -7.55 -10.14
N VAL A 71 3.14 -6.42 -9.49
CA VAL A 71 4.41 -6.07 -8.85
C VAL A 71 4.16 -5.60 -7.43
N GLY A 72 4.73 -6.31 -6.45
CA GLY A 72 4.84 -5.82 -5.07
C GLY A 72 6.18 -5.13 -4.86
N CYS A 73 6.18 -3.88 -4.40
CA CYS A 73 7.41 -3.17 -4.09
C CYS A 73 7.46 -2.76 -2.61
N ASP A 74 8.56 -3.11 -1.95
CA ASP A 74 8.75 -2.84 -0.53
C ASP A 74 10.19 -2.38 -0.27
N ILE A 75 10.34 -1.43 0.65
CA ILE A 75 11.66 -0.99 1.09
C ILE A 75 12.29 -2.01 2.06
N ASN A 76 11.45 -2.79 2.75
CA ASN A 76 11.88 -3.81 3.69
C ASN A 76 12.17 -5.14 2.97
N PRO A 77 13.42 -5.62 2.92
CA PRO A 77 13.76 -6.89 2.26
C PRO A 77 13.12 -8.12 2.95
N ASN A 78 12.76 -8.03 4.25
CA ASN A 78 12.04 -9.09 4.93
C ASN A 78 10.59 -9.18 4.43
N ALA A 79 9.93 -8.04 4.22
CA ALA A 79 8.61 -7.98 3.61
C ALA A 79 8.62 -8.51 2.18
N CYS A 80 9.64 -8.17 1.38
CA CYS A 80 9.82 -8.77 0.05
C CYS A 80 9.89 -10.30 0.12
N ARG A 81 10.68 -10.86 1.05
CA ARG A 81 10.76 -12.32 1.25
C ARG A 81 9.44 -12.93 1.70
N MET A 82 8.71 -12.24 2.59
CA MET A 82 7.40 -12.70 3.06
C MET A 82 6.36 -12.70 1.92
N THR A 83 6.32 -11.65 1.11
CA THR A 83 5.48 -11.60 -0.11
C THR A 83 5.80 -12.76 -1.05
N GLN A 84 7.10 -13.04 -1.30
CA GLN A 84 7.51 -14.21 -2.11
C GLN A 84 7.06 -15.54 -1.51
N LYS A 85 7.14 -15.73 -0.17
CA LYS A 85 6.59 -16.92 0.50
C LYS A 85 5.09 -17.08 0.22
N THR A 86 4.33 -16.00 0.36
CA THR A 86 2.88 -15.99 0.07
C THR A 86 2.61 -16.32 -1.40
N CYS A 87 3.37 -15.76 -2.34
CA CYS A 87 3.30 -16.12 -3.77
C CYS A 87 3.49 -17.62 -3.98
N LEU A 88 4.53 -18.21 -3.42
CA LEU A 88 4.84 -19.65 -3.55
C LEU A 88 3.72 -20.52 -2.98
N LEU A 89 3.18 -20.19 -1.80
CA LEU A 89 2.08 -20.92 -1.17
C LEU A 89 0.81 -20.96 -2.04
N ASN A 90 0.63 -19.94 -2.87
CA ASN A 90 -0.57 -19.77 -3.68
C ASN A 90 -0.37 -20.06 -5.18
N GLY A 91 0.83 -20.41 -5.62
CA GLY A 91 1.16 -20.56 -7.03
C GLY A 91 1.03 -19.26 -7.83
N SER A 92 1.30 -18.13 -7.17
CA SER A 92 1.19 -16.79 -7.74
C SER A 92 2.47 -16.41 -8.49
N THR A 93 2.32 -15.56 -9.51
CA THR A 93 3.40 -15.07 -10.39
C THR A 93 3.75 -13.60 -10.16
N VAL A 94 3.35 -13.03 -9.03
CA VAL A 94 3.67 -11.64 -8.64
C VAL A 94 5.18 -11.45 -8.58
N ASP A 95 5.66 -10.43 -9.27
CA ASP A 95 7.04 -9.98 -9.15
C ASP A 95 7.23 -9.15 -7.87
N VAL A 96 8.33 -9.38 -7.16
CA VAL A 96 8.63 -8.66 -5.91
C VAL A 96 9.95 -7.91 -6.05
N VAL A 97 9.91 -6.60 -5.80
CA VAL A 97 11.05 -5.69 -5.98
C VAL A 97 11.35 -4.95 -4.68
N ASN A 98 12.59 -5.03 -4.23
CA ASN A 98 13.03 -4.21 -3.10
C ASN A 98 13.40 -2.80 -3.60
N MET A 99 12.54 -1.81 -3.30
CA MET A 99 12.76 -0.40 -3.65
C MET A 99 11.97 0.55 -2.74
N ASP A 100 12.42 1.80 -2.67
CA ASP A 100 11.68 2.87 -2.00
C ASP A 100 10.51 3.36 -2.85
N LEU A 101 9.31 3.09 -2.38
CA LEU A 101 8.03 3.44 -3.05
C LEU A 101 8.04 3.04 -4.54
N LEU A 102 7.93 4.03 -5.42
CA LEU A 102 7.84 3.87 -6.88
C LEU A 102 9.04 4.45 -7.63
N ALA A 103 10.19 4.60 -6.97
CA ALA A 103 11.37 5.30 -7.50
C ALA A 103 11.88 4.69 -8.82
N GLY A 104 11.80 3.35 -8.98
CA GLY A 104 12.24 2.64 -10.18
C GLY A 104 11.19 2.54 -11.28
N MET A 105 9.96 2.99 -11.06
CA MET A 105 8.86 2.87 -12.03
C MET A 105 8.93 3.94 -13.11
N ARG A 106 8.64 3.55 -14.35
CA ARG A 106 8.55 4.50 -15.48
C ARG A 106 7.30 5.37 -15.34
N PRO A 107 7.35 6.62 -15.82
CA PRO A 107 6.19 7.49 -15.82
C PRO A 107 4.99 6.90 -16.59
N GLY A 108 3.79 7.08 -16.05
CA GLY A 108 2.52 6.73 -16.68
C GLY A 108 2.30 5.23 -16.92
N CYS A 109 2.98 4.35 -16.19
CA CYS A 109 2.91 2.91 -16.45
C CYS A 109 1.98 2.15 -15.51
N VAL A 110 1.54 2.73 -14.40
CA VAL A 110 0.74 2.01 -13.40
C VAL A 110 -0.75 2.24 -13.65
N ASP A 111 -1.49 1.18 -13.92
CA ASP A 111 -2.92 1.22 -14.18
C ASP A 111 -3.75 0.97 -12.91
N LEU A 112 -3.23 0.15 -12.02
CA LEU A 112 -3.83 -0.12 -10.72
C LEU A 112 -2.76 -0.01 -9.64
N LEU A 113 -2.91 0.97 -8.76
CA LEU A 113 -2.04 1.18 -7.61
C LEU A 113 -2.80 0.85 -6.33
N VAL A 114 -2.18 0.13 -5.42
CA VAL A 114 -2.72 -0.20 -4.09
C VAL A 114 -1.70 0.19 -3.03
N PHE A 115 -2.16 0.81 -1.96
CA PHE A 115 -1.29 1.18 -0.85
C PHE A 115 -2.01 1.15 0.49
N ASN A 116 -1.51 0.32 1.39
CA ASN A 116 -1.77 0.39 2.82
C ASN A 116 -0.54 1.03 3.48
N PRO A 117 -0.50 2.35 3.67
CA PRO A 117 0.70 3.05 4.14
C PRO A 117 0.94 2.84 5.64
N PRO A 118 2.14 3.17 6.14
CA PRO A 118 2.32 3.48 7.56
C PRO A 118 1.51 4.75 7.88
N TYR A 119 0.39 4.59 8.58
CA TYR A 119 -0.63 5.64 8.76
C TYR A 119 -0.78 6.15 10.19
N VAL A 120 -0.15 5.52 11.18
CA VAL A 120 -0.30 5.92 12.58
C VAL A 120 0.46 7.22 12.85
N PRO A 121 -0.21 8.28 13.36
CA PRO A 121 0.48 9.52 13.72
C PRO A 121 1.52 9.26 14.82
N THR A 122 2.75 9.66 14.56
CA THR A 122 3.86 9.59 15.51
C THR A 122 4.43 10.99 15.74
N GLN A 123 4.72 11.32 17.01
CA GLN A 123 5.34 12.63 17.29
C GLN A 123 6.80 12.57 16.85
N PRO A 124 7.33 13.66 16.25
CA PRO A 124 8.75 13.81 16.08
C PRO A 124 9.38 13.83 17.48
N THR A 125 10.20 12.87 17.82
CA THR A 125 11.08 12.99 18.97
C THR A 125 12.08 14.11 18.68
N VAL A 126 12.48 14.90 19.68
CA VAL A 126 13.35 16.08 19.52
C VAL A 126 14.67 15.74 18.80
N ASP A 127 15.09 14.48 18.89
CA ASP A 127 16.28 13.94 18.23
C ASP A 127 16.06 13.60 16.73
N SER A 128 14.81 13.63 16.25
CA SER A 128 14.48 13.22 14.88
C SER A 128 14.36 14.36 13.86
N LEU A 129 14.48 15.62 14.28
CA LEU A 129 14.31 16.78 13.39
C LEU A 129 15.53 17.05 12.49
N GLU A 130 16.72 16.59 12.86
CA GLU A 130 17.94 16.71 12.05
C GLU A 130 18.33 15.41 11.36
N GLU A 131 17.85 14.25 11.82
CA GLU A 131 18.22 12.91 11.35
C GLU A 131 17.30 12.32 10.28
N HIS A 132 16.13 12.92 10.00
CA HIS A 132 15.09 12.34 9.15
C HIS A 132 15.42 12.22 7.66
N ILE A 133 16.54 12.71 7.20
CA ILE A 133 16.98 12.56 5.80
C ILE A 133 18.07 11.49 5.65
N GLU A 134 18.84 11.20 6.72
CA GLU A 134 19.94 10.23 6.67
C GLU A 134 19.64 8.90 7.39
N ASP A 135 18.69 8.87 8.33
CA ASP A 135 18.43 7.72 9.21
C ASP A 135 17.51 6.62 8.67
N PHE A 136 17.10 6.67 7.40
CA PHE A 136 16.52 5.49 6.75
C PHE A 136 17.50 4.30 6.66
N HIS A 137 18.71 4.46 7.18
CA HIS A 137 19.76 3.43 7.22
C HIS A 137 20.04 2.90 8.62
N LEU A 138 19.19 3.16 9.62
CA LEU A 138 19.41 2.64 10.97
C LEU A 138 19.26 1.11 11.01
N SER A 139 20.35 0.48 11.27
CA SER A 139 20.53 -0.96 11.43
C SER A 139 19.91 -1.44 12.75
N GLY A 140 18.79 -2.17 12.67
CA GLY A 140 18.21 -2.89 13.80
C GLY A 140 16.90 -3.55 13.41
N GLU A 141 16.74 -4.83 13.71
CA GLU A 141 15.54 -5.63 13.42
C GLU A 141 14.27 -4.99 14.04
N ASP A 142 14.38 -4.37 15.22
CA ASP A 142 13.27 -3.68 15.91
C ASP A 142 12.74 -2.45 15.17
N GLN A 143 13.51 -1.83 14.28
CA GLN A 143 13.10 -0.61 13.58
C GLN A 143 12.27 -0.89 12.33
N SER A 144 12.47 -2.03 11.68
CA SER A 144 11.75 -2.37 10.45
C SER A 144 10.22 -2.52 10.68
N LEU A 145 9.81 -3.03 11.82
CA LEU A 145 8.41 -3.14 12.18
C LEU A 145 7.80 -1.76 12.53
N VAL A 146 8.54 -0.88 13.21
CA VAL A 146 8.08 0.48 13.52
C VAL A 146 7.81 1.25 12.23
N HIS A 147 8.67 1.14 11.22
CA HIS A 147 8.48 1.76 9.91
C HIS A 147 7.25 1.25 9.15
N ALA A 148 6.76 0.05 9.47
CA ALA A 148 5.56 -0.49 8.82
C ALA A 148 4.25 0.19 9.26
N TRP A 149 4.22 0.89 10.42
CA TRP A 149 3.01 1.55 10.93
C TRP A 149 3.20 3.03 11.28
N ALA A 150 4.43 3.49 11.55
CA ALA A 150 4.72 4.86 11.98
C ALA A 150 4.68 5.83 10.78
N GLY A 151 3.63 6.62 10.69
CA GLY A 151 3.39 7.55 9.58
C GLY A 151 3.88 8.99 9.81
N GLY A 152 4.51 9.28 10.96
CA GLY A 152 4.99 10.63 11.30
C GLY A 152 3.88 11.64 11.55
N VAL A 153 4.13 12.91 11.25
CA VAL A 153 3.16 14.00 11.47
C VAL A 153 1.86 13.73 10.71
N ASP A 154 0.74 13.76 11.43
CA ASP A 154 -0.59 13.40 10.92
C ASP A 154 -0.66 11.96 10.34
N GLY A 155 0.37 11.11 10.50
CA GLY A 155 0.46 9.78 9.90
C GLY A 155 0.60 9.81 8.38
N ARG A 156 1.13 10.89 7.77
CA ARG A 156 1.05 11.13 6.33
C ARG A 156 2.38 11.28 5.60
N ILE A 157 3.50 11.24 6.28
CA ILE A 157 4.81 11.53 5.66
C ILE A 157 5.03 10.66 4.41
N VAL A 158 4.81 9.35 4.53
CA VAL A 158 5.02 8.42 3.40
C VAL A 158 3.89 8.54 2.38
N THR A 159 2.65 8.67 2.82
CA THR A 159 1.49 8.88 1.95
C THR A 159 1.66 10.12 1.08
N ASP A 160 2.07 11.25 1.67
CA ASP A 160 2.24 12.52 0.93
C ASP A 160 3.34 12.42 -0.14
N ARG A 161 4.39 11.61 0.08
CA ARG A 161 5.40 11.33 -0.96
C ARG A 161 4.78 10.59 -2.16
N VAL A 162 3.92 9.61 -1.93
CA VAL A 162 3.22 8.89 -3.00
C VAL A 162 2.25 9.82 -3.73
N LEU A 163 1.46 10.63 -3.00
CA LEU A 163 0.53 11.58 -3.60
C LEU A 163 1.22 12.65 -4.45
N ALA A 164 2.39 13.12 -4.03
CA ALA A 164 3.18 14.08 -4.81
C ALA A 164 3.69 13.49 -6.13
N ASP A 165 3.94 12.18 -6.18
CA ASP A 165 4.46 11.47 -7.35
C ASP A 165 3.35 10.86 -8.23
N LEU A 166 2.09 10.94 -7.80
CA LEU A 166 0.97 10.24 -8.43
C LEU A 166 0.78 10.62 -9.90
N HIS A 167 0.97 11.91 -10.25
CA HIS A 167 0.91 12.40 -11.64
C HIS A 167 1.96 11.75 -12.55
N ARG A 168 3.14 11.49 -12.01
CA ARG A 168 4.22 10.85 -12.76
C ARG A 168 3.91 9.37 -13.01
N ILE A 169 3.38 8.68 -12.03
CA ILE A 169 3.29 7.22 -12.00
C ILE A 169 2.03 6.69 -12.64
N LEU A 170 0.87 7.28 -12.31
CA LEU A 170 -0.42 6.72 -12.70
C LEU A 170 -0.67 6.94 -14.21
N SER A 171 -1.11 5.89 -14.89
CA SER A 171 -1.52 5.97 -16.30
C SER A 171 -2.75 6.90 -16.46
N PRO A 172 -3.08 7.36 -17.68
CA PRO A 172 -4.21 8.26 -17.90
C PRO A 172 -5.56 7.74 -17.39
N ASP A 173 -5.77 6.43 -17.43
CA ASP A 173 -6.99 5.77 -16.94
C ASP A 173 -6.74 4.99 -15.63
N GLY A 174 -5.64 5.29 -14.96
CA GLY A 174 -5.19 4.57 -13.78
C GLY A 174 -6.06 4.83 -12.55
N MET A 175 -6.13 3.82 -11.69
CA MET A 175 -6.83 3.84 -10.41
C MET A 175 -5.86 3.64 -9.27
N PHE A 176 -6.09 4.33 -8.16
CA PHE A 176 -5.33 4.19 -6.93
C PHE A 176 -6.26 3.94 -5.75
N TYR A 177 -6.04 2.85 -5.03
CA TYR A 177 -6.71 2.49 -3.79
C TYR A 177 -5.79 2.75 -2.62
N LEU A 178 -6.22 3.64 -1.73
CA LEU A 178 -5.43 4.13 -0.59
C LEU A 178 -6.19 3.93 0.71
N LEU A 179 -5.57 3.26 1.69
CA LEU A 179 -6.10 3.17 3.04
C LEU A 179 -5.59 4.35 3.87
N LEU A 180 -6.47 4.94 4.66
CA LEU A 180 -6.16 6.03 5.59
C LEU A 180 -6.91 5.85 6.92
N LEU A 181 -6.29 6.35 7.99
CA LEU A 181 -6.93 6.55 9.28
C LEU A 181 -7.65 7.91 9.31
N LYS A 182 -8.63 8.10 10.18
CA LYS A 182 -9.33 9.38 10.36
C LYS A 182 -8.37 10.54 10.61
N GLU A 183 -7.34 10.30 11.42
CA GLU A 183 -6.30 11.24 11.80
C GLU A 183 -5.46 11.71 10.61
N ASN A 184 -5.38 10.90 9.53
CA ASN A 184 -4.74 11.28 8.28
C ASN A 184 -5.58 12.25 7.43
N LYS A 185 -6.75 12.65 7.89
CA LYS A 185 -7.63 13.67 7.29
C LYS A 185 -8.04 13.32 5.84
N PRO A 186 -8.69 12.16 5.60
CA PRO A 186 -8.98 11.67 4.23
C PRO A 186 -9.75 12.66 3.36
N VAL A 187 -10.65 13.45 3.94
CA VAL A 187 -11.39 14.49 3.21
C VAL A 187 -10.48 15.62 2.73
N GLU A 188 -9.44 15.99 3.49
CA GLU A 188 -8.46 17.00 3.07
C GLU A 188 -7.57 16.44 1.95
N VAL A 189 -7.20 15.16 2.02
CA VAL A 189 -6.47 14.47 0.95
C VAL A 189 -7.26 14.53 -0.36
N LEU A 190 -8.54 14.20 -0.34
CA LEU A 190 -9.39 14.27 -1.53
C LEU A 190 -9.46 15.68 -2.12
N LYS A 191 -9.63 16.71 -1.27
CA LYS A 191 -9.64 18.12 -1.72
C LYS A 191 -8.30 18.57 -2.32
N GLN A 192 -7.17 18.05 -1.82
CA GLN A 192 -5.86 18.33 -2.40
C GLN A 192 -5.71 17.68 -3.77
N LEU A 193 -6.17 16.45 -3.93
CA LEU A 193 -6.15 15.71 -5.20
C LEU A 193 -7.03 16.35 -6.28
N GLU A 194 -8.20 16.87 -5.92
CA GLU A 194 -9.06 17.62 -6.85
C GLU A 194 -8.34 18.82 -7.49
N ARG A 195 -7.49 19.51 -6.72
CA ARG A 195 -6.70 20.65 -7.23
C ARG A 195 -5.63 20.23 -8.24
N THR A 196 -5.30 18.97 -8.27
CA THR A 196 -4.32 18.37 -9.19
C THR A 196 -4.98 17.47 -10.24
N ASN A 197 -6.27 17.72 -10.55
CA ASN A 197 -7.05 17.00 -11.57
C ASN A 197 -7.22 15.49 -11.31
N PHE A 198 -7.13 15.05 -10.08
CA PHE A 198 -7.59 13.72 -9.68
C PHE A 198 -9.00 13.80 -9.13
N ARG A 199 -9.79 12.76 -9.36
CA ARG A 199 -11.08 12.53 -8.74
C ARG A 199 -10.92 11.47 -7.68
N GLY A 200 -11.50 11.68 -6.52
CA GLY A 200 -11.43 10.69 -5.46
C GLY A 200 -12.72 10.62 -4.66
N SER A 201 -12.97 9.45 -4.09
CA SER A 201 -14.10 9.21 -3.20
C SER A 201 -13.71 8.23 -2.09
N ILE A 202 -14.36 8.36 -0.93
CA ILE A 202 -14.34 7.32 0.09
C ILE A 202 -15.30 6.23 -0.35
N ILE A 203 -14.78 5.02 -0.57
CA ILE A 203 -15.57 3.88 -1.05
C ILE A 203 -15.94 2.90 0.06
N LYS A 204 -15.16 2.87 1.13
CA LYS A 204 -15.42 2.01 2.28
C LYS A 204 -14.87 2.63 3.55
N GLU A 205 -15.53 2.37 4.67
CA GLU A 205 -15.05 2.74 6.00
C GLU A 205 -15.32 1.62 7.01
N ARG A 206 -14.50 1.57 8.05
CA ARG A 206 -14.68 0.65 9.18
C ARG A 206 -14.23 1.30 10.47
N ARG A 207 -15.05 1.15 11.51
CA ARG A 207 -14.69 1.54 12.87
C ARG A 207 -14.31 0.29 13.65
N ILE A 208 -13.12 0.31 14.16
CA ILE A 208 -12.58 -0.72 15.07
C ILE A 208 -12.24 -0.07 16.41
N ARG A 209 -11.86 -0.87 17.40
CA ARG A 209 -11.53 -0.32 18.72
C ARG A 209 -10.34 0.64 18.63
N GLY A 210 -10.60 1.93 18.79
CA GLY A 210 -9.56 2.98 18.80
C GLY A 210 -9.26 3.58 17.43
N GLU A 211 -9.76 3.04 16.33
CA GLU A 211 -9.44 3.50 14.97
C GLU A 211 -10.68 3.66 14.10
N HIS A 212 -10.63 4.61 13.18
CA HIS A 212 -11.62 4.77 12.13
C HIS A 212 -10.92 4.81 10.78
N LEU A 213 -11.01 3.72 10.05
CA LEU A 213 -10.30 3.46 8.79
C LEU A 213 -11.17 3.82 7.59
N TYR A 214 -10.54 4.30 6.54
CA TYR A 214 -11.15 4.71 5.28
C TYR A 214 -10.39 4.15 4.10
N VAL A 215 -11.09 3.66 3.09
CA VAL A 215 -10.49 3.33 1.80
C VAL A 215 -10.94 4.36 0.77
N LEU A 216 -9.99 4.97 0.12
CA LEU A 216 -10.18 5.93 -0.96
C LEU A 216 -9.94 5.25 -2.30
N ARG A 217 -10.82 5.54 -3.28
CA ARG A 217 -10.55 5.33 -4.70
C ARG A 217 -10.21 6.68 -5.32
N ILE A 218 -9.10 6.74 -6.02
CA ILE A 218 -8.57 7.93 -6.69
C ILE A 218 -8.35 7.57 -8.15
N GLU A 219 -8.82 8.41 -9.06
CA GLU A 219 -8.74 8.24 -10.51
C GLU A 219 -8.19 9.52 -11.14
N ARG A 220 -7.50 9.33 -12.25
CA ARG A 220 -6.96 10.45 -13.03
C ARG A 220 -8.03 11.08 -13.93
#